data_772ea682ffeb1f109b1c8fde852cbd3f
#
_entry.id   772ea682ffeb1f109b1c8fde852cbd3f
#
_cell.length_a   1.000
_cell.length_b   1.000
_cell.length_c   1.000
_cell.angle_alpha   90.00
_cell.angle_beta   90.00
_cell.angle_gamma   90.00
#
_symmetry.space_group_name_H-M   'P 1'
#
loop_
_entity.id
_entity.type
_entity.pdbx_description
1 polymer ?
#
loop_
_entity_poly.entity_id
_entity_poly.type
_entity_poly.pdbx_seq_one_letter_code
_entity_poly.pdbx_strand_id
1 'polypeptide(L)'
;IGYKSSTQSVVIGEDNVNVDFELTIDALTLTDVEVLASRASETTPVAYTNVSKEEMEIRLGSQDIPLILNTTPSVYATGQGGGAGDARINIRGFNQRNVAVMINGVPQNDMENGWVYWSNWDGVGDATSSIQVQRGLSAVNLATPSIGGTMNIITDPASFERGGKVKQEAGSGGFLKTTMN
;
A
#
# COMPACT_ATOMS: atom_id res chain seq x y z
N ILE A 1 6.66 26.50 5.52
CA ILE A 1 7.87 26.54 4.66
C ILE A 1 9.02 26.81 5.60
N GLY A 2 9.92 25.83 5.77
CA GLY A 2 11.10 25.92 6.61
C GLY A 2 12.36 26.20 5.79
N TYR A 3 13.43 26.58 6.47
CA TYR A 3 14.76 26.71 5.90
C TYR A 3 15.71 25.78 6.65
N LYS A 4 16.73 25.27 5.96
CA LYS A 4 17.80 24.50 6.61
C LYS A 4 18.53 25.37 7.59
N SER A 5 18.85 24.80 8.78
CA SER A 5 19.66 25.51 9.76
C SER A 5 21.04 25.76 9.17
N SER A 6 21.49 27.04 9.23
CA SER A 6 22.84 27.43 8.85
C SER A 6 23.52 27.99 10.09
N THR A 7 24.73 27.52 10.39
CA THR A 7 25.54 27.98 11.53
C THR A 7 26.89 28.45 11.01
N GLN A 8 27.25 29.68 11.36
CA GLN A 8 28.57 30.23 11.07
C GLN A 8 29.24 30.61 12.38
N SER A 9 30.49 30.26 12.51
CA SER A 9 31.31 30.68 13.64
C SER A 9 31.99 32.00 13.31
N VAL A 10 31.76 33.02 14.13
CA VAL A 10 32.32 34.37 13.95
C VAL A 10 33.23 34.68 15.12
N VAL A 11 34.43 35.09 14.83
CA VAL A 11 35.38 35.62 15.82
C VAL A 11 35.17 37.14 15.90
N ILE A 12 34.76 37.61 17.05
CA ILE A 12 34.54 39.06 17.30
C ILE A 12 35.89 39.67 17.66
N GLY A 13 36.38 40.56 16.80
CA GLY A 13 37.53 41.41 17.06
C GLY A 13 37.13 42.84 17.44
N GLU A 14 38.01 43.80 17.29
CA GLU A 14 37.74 45.23 17.56
C GLU A 14 36.94 45.89 16.45
N ASP A 15 36.83 45.25 15.27
CA ASP A 15 36.13 45.79 14.09
C ASP A 15 34.75 45.17 13.94
N ASN A 16 33.83 45.92 13.27
CA ASN A 16 32.50 45.41 12.94
C ASN A 16 32.61 44.25 11.92
N VAL A 17 32.00 43.12 12.24
CA VAL A 17 31.91 41.96 11.36
C VAL A 17 30.48 41.85 10.84
N ASN A 18 30.33 41.93 9.52
CA ASN A 18 29.10 41.67 8.82
C ASN A 18 29.04 40.17 8.47
N VAL A 19 27.93 39.51 8.84
CA VAL A 19 27.71 38.10 8.54
C VAL A 19 26.41 37.97 7.77
N ASP A 20 26.53 37.52 6.53
CA ASP A 20 25.40 37.26 5.67
C ASP A 20 25.06 35.75 5.70
N PHE A 21 23.78 35.43 5.88
CA PHE A 21 23.26 34.07 5.84
C PHE A 21 22.46 33.85 4.56
N GLU A 22 22.92 32.92 3.74
CA GLU A 22 22.14 32.41 2.63
C GLU A 22 21.38 31.16 3.10
N LEU A 23 20.06 31.30 3.25
CA LEU A 23 19.19 30.24 3.71
C LEU A 23 18.62 29.50 2.52
N THR A 24 18.91 28.19 2.43
CA THR A 24 18.26 27.30 1.48
C THR A 24 16.92 26.83 2.02
N ILE A 25 15.90 26.88 1.17
CA ILE A 25 14.57 26.36 1.52
C ILE A 25 14.71 24.88 1.87
N ASP A 26 14.33 24.54 3.11
CA ASP A 26 14.07 23.17 3.47
C ASP A 26 12.66 22.86 2.98
N ALA A 27 12.56 22.30 1.78
CA ALA A 27 11.36 21.63 1.38
C ALA A 27 11.23 20.44 2.34
N LEU A 28 10.50 20.62 3.44
CA LEU A 28 9.90 19.49 4.11
C LEU A 28 9.12 18.77 3.03
N THR A 29 9.70 17.73 2.46
CA THR A 29 8.92 16.63 1.91
C THR A 29 8.11 16.17 3.11
N LEU A 30 6.91 16.68 3.22
CA LEU A 30 5.89 16.00 4.00
C LEU A 30 5.90 14.60 3.42
N THR A 31 6.47 13.65 4.13
CA THR A 31 6.16 12.24 3.93
C THR A 31 4.65 12.24 3.86
N ASP A 32 4.11 11.83 2.72
CA ASP A 32 2.71 11.87 2.41
C ASP A 32 1.91 11.65 3.69
N VAL A 33 1.02 12.57 4.00
CA VAL A 33 0.01 12.34 5.02
C VAL A 33 -0.92 11.30 4.40
N GLU A 34 -0.39 10.08 4.31
CA GLU A 34 -1.19 8.91 4.08
C GLU A 34 -2.31 8.98 5.09
N VAL A 35 -3.55 8.91 4.66
CA VAL A 35 -4.71 8.86 5.56
C VAL A 35 -4.61 7.54 6.32
N LEU A 36 -3.77 7.55 7.33
CA LEU A 36 -3.32 6.39 8.09
C LEU A 36 -4.36 5.90 9.10
N ALA A 37 -5.54 6.53 9.13
CA ALA A 37 -6.60 6.14 10.04
C ALA A 37 -6.98 4.65 9.92
N SER A 38 -6.70 4.03 8.78
CA SER A 38 -6.97 2.61 8.53
C SER A 38 -5.72 1.71 8.54
N ARG A 39 -4.51 2.27 8.78
CA ARG A 39 -3.25 1.51 8.81
C ARG A 39 -2.70 1.36 10.22
N ALA A 40 -2.13 0.20 10.48
CA ALA A 40 -1.33 -0.01 11.67
C ALA A 40 0.07 0.61 11.46
N SER A 41 0.60 1.24 12.50
CA SER A 41 1.96 1.73 12.59
C SER A 41 2.77 0.89 13.59
N GLU A 42 4.06 1.15 13.70
CA GLU A 42 4.93 0.47 14.68
C GLU A 42 4.46 0.65 16.14
N THR A 43 3.71 1.71 16.41
CA THR A 43 3.15 1.98 17.73
C THR A 43 1.80 1.32 17.98
N THR A 44 1.22 0.71 16.94
CA THR A 44 -0.10 0.06 17.03
C THR A 44 0.10 -1.39 17.52
N PRO A 45 -0.56 -1.83 18.60
CA PRO A 45 -0.39 -3.17 19.14
C PRO A 45 -1.11 -4.24 18.31
N VAL A 46 -0.91 -4.26 17.01
CA VAL A 46 -1.52 -5.18 16.05
C VAL A 46 -0.44 -5.77 15.15
N ALA A 47 -0.48 -7.09 14.95
CA ALA A 47 0.43 -7.72 14.00
C ALA A 47 0.04 -7.35 12.57
N TYR A 48 0.94 -6.74 11.84
CA TYR A 48 0.72 -6.38 10.43
C TYR A 48 1.90 -6.77 9.55
N THR A 49 1.65 -6.79 8.26
CA THR A 49 2.66 -6.98 7.21
C THR A 49 2.37 -6.00 6.09
N ASN A 50 3.40 -5.30 5.65
CA ASN A 50 3.35 -4.45 4.46
C ASN A 50 3.97 -5.22 3.29
N VAL A 51 3.30 -5.20 2.15
CA VAL A 51 3.81 -5.69 0.86
C VAL A 51 4.09 -4.47 0.00
N SER A 52 5.33 -4.31 -0.42
CA SER A 52 5.76 -3.16 -1.21
C SER A 52 5.36 -3.28 -2.68
N LYS A 53 5.45 -2.17 -3.41
CA LYS A 53 5.20 -2.13 -4.85
C LYS A 53 6.16 -3.05 -5.61
N GLU A 54 7.44 -3.04 -5.26
CA GLU A 54 8.46 -3.86 -5.92
C GLU A 54 8.16 -5.35 -5.76
N GLU A 55 7.74 -5.75 -4.56
CA GLU A 55 7.35 -7.14 -4.29
C GLU A 55 6.12 -7.54 -5.11
N MET A 56 5.15 -6.64 -5.24
CA MET A 56 3.96 -6.87 -6.05
C MET A 56 4.30 -6.94 -7.55
N GLU A 57 5.14 -6.05 -8.07
CA GLU A 57 5.53 -6.05 -9.48
C GLU A 57 6.19 -7.36 -9.91
N ILE A 58 6.92 -8.01 -9.00
CA ILE A 58 7.58 -9.29 -9.27
C ILE A 58 6.58 -10.46 -9.22
N ARG A 59 5.62 -10.40 -8.29
CA ARG A 59 4.77 -11.56 -7.97
C ARG A 59 3.40 -11.54 -8.64
N LEU A 60 2.88 -10.35 -8.96
CA LEU A 60 1.51 -10.22 -9.44
C LEU A 60 1.28 -11.00 -10.73
N GLY A 61 2.08 -10.76 -11.77
CA GLY A 61 1.92 -11.42 -13.06
C GLY A 61 0.48 -11.42 -13.53
N SER A 62 -0.07 -12.62 -13.74
CA SER A 62 -1.48 -12.86 -14.11
C SER A 62 -2.38 -13.16 -12.90
N GLN A 63 -1.84 -13.08 -11.68
CA GLN A 63 -2.55 -13.51 -10.49
C GLN A 63 -3.42 -12.40 -9.92
N ASP A 64 -4.49 -12.79 -9.23
CA ASP A 64 -5.28 -11.87 -8.43
C ASP A 64 -4.49 -11.41 -7.20
N ILE A 65 -4.74 -10.19 -6.75
CA ILE A 65 -4.04 -9.56 -5.63
C ILE A 65 -3.96 -10.47 -4.37
N PRO A 66 -5.00 -11.20 -3.95
CA PRO A 66 -4.89 -12.07 -2.79
C PRO A 66 -3.81 -13.15 -2.89
N LEU A 67 -3.55 -13.66 -4.09
CA LEU A 67 -2.62 -14.78 -4.29
C LEU A 67 -1.18 -14.39 -3.96
N ILE A 68 -0.80 -13.15 -4.20
CA ILE A 68 0.55 -12.65 -3.85
C ILE A 68 0.78 -12.60 -2.33
N LEU A 69 -0.30 -12.54 -1.55
CA LEU A 69 -0.25 -12.48 -0.09
C LEU A 69 -0.01 -13.85 0.57
N ASN A 70 0.05 -14.96 -0.18
CA ASN A 70 0.33 -16.29 0.37
C ASN A 70 1.68 -16.40 1.09
N THR A 71 2.59 -15.45 0.85
CA THR A 71 3.86 -15.35 1.59
C THR A 71 3.72 -14.63 2.92
N THR A 72 2.58 -13.98 3.16
CA THR A 72 2.30 -13.29 4.41
C THR A 72 1.88 -14.30 5.47
N PRO A 73 2.49 -14.30 6.67
CA PRO A 73 2.10 -15.22 7.73
C PRO A 73 0.62 -15.15 8.06
N SER A 74 -0.02 -16.32 8.26
CA SER A 74 -1.45 -16.48 8.59
C SER A 74 -2.42 -16.03 7.48
N VAL A 75 -1.94 -15.80 6.27
CA VAL A 75 -2.76 -15.57 5.09
C VAL A 75 -2.74 -16.82 4.21
N TYR A 76 -3.91 -17.19 3.73
CA TYR A 76 -4.07 -18.28 2.77
C TYR A 76 -5.03 -17.83 1.67
N ALA A 77 -4.57 -17.77 0.45
CA ALA A 77 -5.38 -17.40 -0.69
C ALA A 77 -5.34 -18.49 -1.77
N THR A 78 -6.48 -18.72 -2.40
CA THR A 78 -6.67 -19.71 -3.46
C THR A 78 -7.38 -19.09 -4.65
N GLY A 79 -7.00 -19.50 -5.86
CA GLY A 79 -7.79 -19.23 -7.06
C GLY A 79 -9.02 -20.14 -7.11
N GLN A 80 -10.12 -19.62 -7.57
CA GLN A 80 -11.36 -20.38 -7.84
C GLN A 80 -11.54 -20.49 -9.35
N GLY A 81 -12.13 -21.60 -9.79
CA GLY A 81 -12.54 -21.75 -11.18
C GLY A 81 -11.43 -21.86 -12.25
N GLY A 82 -10.16 -22.00 -11.86
CA GLY A 82 -9.06 -22.27 -12.78
C GLY A 82 -8.59 -21.10 -13.65
N GLY A 83 -8.96 -19.87 -13.31
CA GLY A 83 -8.56 -18.66 -14.03
C GLY A 83 -8.28 -17.48 -13.11
N ALA A 84 -8.00 -16.32 -13.70
CA ALA A 84 -7.94 -15.06 -13.00
C ALA A 84 -9.35 -14.57 -12.62
N GLY A 85 -9.46 -13.83 -11.53
CA GLY A 85 -10.64 -13.04 -11.23
C GLY A 85 -11.45 -13.46 -10.00
N ASP A 86 -11.29 -14.65 -9.47
CA ASP A 86 -12.11 -15.13 -8.36
C ASP A 86 -11.30 -15.72 -7.21
N ALA A 87 -10.20 -15.09 -6.88
CA ALA A 87 -9.41 -15.49 -5.71
C ALA A 87 -10.24 -15.41 -4.41
N ARG A 88 -9.88 -16.25 -3.47
CA ARG A 88 -10.41 -16.23 -2.10
C ARG A 88 -9.26 -16.01 -1.13
N ILE A 89 -9.49 -15.18 -0.13
CA ILE A 89 -8.52 -14.93 0.92
C ILE A 89 -9.07 -15.37 2.27
N ASN A 90 -8.22 -16.01 3.04
CA ASN A 90 -8.47 -16.33 4.44
C ASN A 90 -7.33 -15.73 5.27
N ILE A 91 -7.67 -15.07 6.36
CA ILE A 91 -6.71 -14.53 7.33
C ILE A 91 -7.00 -15.18 8.69
N ARG A 92 -5.99 -15.83 9.27
CA ARG A 92 -6.12 -16.57 10.53
C ARG A 92 -7.25 -17.61 10.54
N GLY A 93 -7.53 -18.23 9.39
CA GLY A 93 -8.61 -19.18 9.20
C GLY A 93 -10.00 -18.56 8.99
N PHE A 94 -10.16 -17.27 9.14
CA PHE A 94 -11.40 -16.56 8.81
C PHE A 94 -11.49 -16.34 7.31
N ASN A 95 -12.63 -16.65 6.73
CA ASN A 95 -12.88 -16.44 5.31
C ASN A 95 -13.05 -14.94 4.98
N GLN A 96 -13.00 -14.62 3.71
CA GLN A 96 -13.03 -13.27 3.16
C GLN A 96 -14.20 -12.40 3.68
N ARG A 97 -15.36 -12.99 4.02
CA ARG A 97 -16.52 -12.26 4.56
C ARG A 97 -16.25 -11.64 5.93
N ASN A 98 -15.27 -12.18 6.65
CA ASN A 98 -14.88 -11.73 7.98
C ASN A 98 -13.56 -10.95 7.96
N VAL A 99 -13.11 -10.57 6.77
CA VAL A 99 -11.91 -9.76 6.52
C VAL A 99 -12.34 -8.47 5.85
N ALA A 100 -12.05 -7.34 6.45
CA ALA A 100 -12.30 -6.07 5.81
C ALA A 100 -11.26 -5.83 4.70
N VAL A 101 -11.70 -5.84 3.46
CA VAL A 101 -10.88 -5.49 2.29
C VAL A 101 -11.17 -4.05 1.91
N MET A 102 -10.12 -3.24 1.84
CA MET A 102 -10.24 -1.81 1.59
C MET A 102 -9.34 -1.37 0.44
N ILE A 103 -9.78 -0.36 -0.28
CA ILE A 103 -8.96 0.41 -1.22
C ILE A 103 -8.94 1.84 -0.72
N ASN A 104 -7.76 2.35 -0.39
CA ASN A 104 -7.57 3.68 0.21
C ASN A 104 -8.46 3.92 1.44
N GLY A 105 -8.63 2.89 2.27
CA GLY A 105 -9.47 2.95 3.47
C GLY A 105 -10.98 2.79 3.22
N VAL A 106 -11.42 2.68 1.97
CA VAL A 106 -12.84 2.48 1.61
C VAL A 106 -13.12 0.98 1.51
N PRO A 107 -14.06 0.43 2.31
CA PRO A 107 -14.43 -0.97 2.24
C PRO A 107 -14.97 -1.38 0.88
N GLN A 108 -14.56 -2.56 0.40
CA GLN A 108 -14.92 -3.13 -0.88
C GLN A 108 -15.76 -4.41 -0.74
N ASN A 109 -15.99 -4.85 0.48
CA ASN A 109 -16.83 -6.01 0.73
C ASN A 109 -18.26 -5.72 0.29
N ASP A 110 -18.84 -6.63 -0.50
CA ASP A 110 -20.23 -6.56 -0.92
C ASP A 110 -21.16 -6.48 0.27
N MET A 111 -22.14 -5.58 0.24
CA MET A 111 -23.02 -5.32 1.37
C MET A 111 -24.04 -6.43 1.61
N GLU A 112 -24.35 -7.24 0.60
CA GLU A 112 -25.30 -8.33 0.70
C GLU A 112 -24.68 -9.59 1.31
N ASN A 113 -23.49 -9.96 0.81
CA ASN A 113 -22.88 -11.25 1.14
C ASN A 113 -21.47 -11.18 1.73
N GLY A 114 -20.87 -9.98 1.80
CA GLY A 114 -19.54 -9.75 2.37
C GLY A 114 -18.38 -10.20 1.48
N TRP A 115 -18.64 -10.65 0.25
CA TRP A 115 -17.60 -11.08 -0.67
C TRP A 115 -16.92 -9.89 -1.36
N VAL A 116 -15.71 -10.12 -1.83
CA VAL A 116 -15.02 -9.27 -2.81
C VAL A 116 -14.82 -10.08 -4.07
N TYR A 117 -15.30 -9.58 -5.19
CA TYR A 117 -15.16 -10.19 -6.50
C TYR A 117 -13.93 -9.59 -7.18
N TRP A 118 -12.83 -10.31 -7.14
CA TRP A 118 -11.53 -9.78 -7.59
C TRP A 118 -11.49 -9.49 -9.09
N SER A 119 -12.34 -10.14 -9.88
CA SER A 119 -12.53 -9.82 -11.30
C SER A 119 -12.97 -8.38 -11.57
N ASN A 120 -13.59 -7.72 -10.59
CA ASN A 120 -13.95 -6.30 -10.72
C ASN A 120 -12.76 -5.36 -10.51
N TRP A 121 -11.64 -5.90 -10.05
CA TRP A 121 -10.46 -5.14 -9.64
C TRP A 121 -9.23 -5.44 -10.47
N ASP A 122 -9.42 -5.94 -11.70
CA ASP A 122 -8.34 -6.13 -12.65
C ASP A 122 -7.63 -4.80 -12.92
N GLY A 123 -6.30 -4.82 -12.86
CA GLY A 123 -5.49 -3.62 -13.02
C GLY A 123 -5.25 -2.80 -11.75
N VAL A 124 -6.04 -2.97 -10.68
CA VAL A 124 -5.78 -2.26 -9.40
C VAL A 124 -4.41 -2.63 -8.85
N GLY A 125 -3.97 -3.89 -9.02
CA GLY A 125 -2.63 -4.31 -8.60
C GLY A 125 -1.50 -3.50 -9.23
N ASP A 126 -1.64 -3.11 -10.50
CA ASP A 126 -0.64 -2.29 -11.20
C ASP A 126 -0.64 -0.83 -10.73
N ALA A 127 -1.78 -0.35 -10.22
CA ALA A 127 -1.93 1.00 -9.64
C ALA A 127 -1.62 1.03 -8.13
N THR A 128 -1.36 -0.11 -7.51
CA THR A 128 -1.13 -0.22 -6.07
C THR A 128 0.29 0.20 -5.71
N SER A 129 0.43 1.05 -4.71
CA SER A 129 1.72 1.44 -4.13
C SER A 129 2.14 0.52 -2.97
N SER A 130 1.19 0.06 -2.17
CA SER A 130 1.44 -0.88 -1.08
C SER A 130 0.18 -1.60 -0.65
N ILE A 131 0.34 -2.78 -0.04
CA ILE A 131 -0.76 -3.49 0.63
C ILE A 131 -0.36 -3.72 2.07
N GLN A 132 -1.24 -3.34 3.00
CA GLN A 132 -1.07 -3.70 4.40
C GLN A 132 -2.10 -4.74 4.81
N VAL A 133 -1.61 -5.84 5.36
CA VAL A 133 -2.44 -6.89 5.97
C VAL A 133 -2.29 -6.81 7.48
N GLN A 134 -3.37 -6.52 8.18
CA GLN A 134 -3.43 -6.57 9.63
C GLN A 134 -4.11 -7.86 10.06
N ARG A 135 -3.54 -8.53 11.04
CA ARG A 135 -4.02 -9.85 11.52
C ARG A 135 -4.66 -9.73 12.88
N GLY A 136 -5.93 -10.05 12.96
CA GLY A 136 -6.73 -9.96 14.18
C GLY A 136 -7.69 -8.79 14.18
N LEU A 137 -8.25 -8.49 15.32
CA LEU A 137 -9.15 -7.34 15.47
C LEU A 137 -8.41 -6.08 15.04
N SER A 138 -8.97 -5.40 14.07
CA SER A 138 -8.45 -4.12 13.61
C SER A 138 -8.53 -3.10 14.75
N ALA A 139 -7.47 -2.30 14.90
CA ALA A 139 -7.48 -1.15 15.79
C ALA A 139 -8.41 -0.02 15.29
N VAL A 140 -9.03 -0.20 14.14
CA VAL A 140 -9.85 0.80 13.45
C VAL A 140 -11.32 0.47 13.62
N ASN A 141 -12.13 1.46 13.96
CA ASN A 141 -13.59 1.39 13.95
C ASN A 141 -14.10 1.28 12.51
N LEU A 142 -14.14 0.07 11.99
CA LEU A 142 -14.69 -0.21 10.67
C LEU A 142 -16.13 -0.69 10.80
N ALA A 143 -17.00 -0.17 9.96
CA ALA A 143 -18.37 -0.66 9.83
C ALA A 143 -18.44 -2.07 9.22
N THR A 144 -17.34 -2.51 8.58
CA THR A 144 -17.25 -3.83 7.93
C THR A 144 -16.73 -4.88 8.91
N PRO A 145 -17.28 -6.11 8.91
CA PRO A 145 -16.77 -7.21 9.72
C PRO A 145 -15.27 -7.44 9.46
N SER A 146 -14.46 -7.39 10.52
CA SER A 146 -12.98 -7.50 10.42
C SER A 146 -12.38 -8.42 11.49
N ILE A 147 -13.13 -9.43 11.93
CA ILE A 147 -12.69 -10.36 12.98
C ILE A 147 -11.42 -11.12 12.57
N GLY A 148 -11.32 -11.50 11.31
CA GLY A 148 -10.14 -12.17 10.75
C GLY A 148 -8.94 -11.24 10.61
N GLY A 149 -9.21 -10.00 10.30
CA GLY A 149 -8.20 -8.98 10.01
C GLY A 149 -8.67 -7.98 8.96
N THR A 150 -7.73 -7.15 8.52
CA THR A 150 -7.96 -6.18 7.45
C THR A 150 -6.90 -6.29 6.37
N MET A 151 -7.29 -6.03 5.13
CA MET A 151 -6.40 -5.88 3.99
C MET A 151 -6.67 -4.50 3.39
N ASN A 152 -5.69 -3.61 3.42
CA ASN A 152 -5.81 -2.27 2.86
C ASN A 152 -4.85 -2.10 1.68
N ILE A 153 -5.42 -1.88 0.52
CA ILE A 153 -4.72 -1.61 -0.73
C ILE A 153 -4.61 -0.10 -0.86
N ILE A 154 -3.40 0.40 -1.00
CA ILE A 154 -3.12 1.82 -1.16
C ILE A 154 -2.69 2.08 -2.60
N THR A 155 -3.41 2.97 -3.25
CA THR A 155 -3.02 3.54 -4.54
C THR A 155 -2.55 4.96 -4.29
N ASP A 156 -1.29 5.23 -4.59
CA ASP A 156 -0.71 6.57 -4.40
C ASP A 156 -0.11 7.05 -5.73
N PRO A 157 -0.88 7.77 -6.54
CA PRO A 157 -0.39 8.28 -7.81
C PRO A 157 0.70 9.36 -7.65
N ALA A 158 0.81 9.97 -6.47
CA ALA A 158 1.83 11.00 -6.21
C ALA A 158 3.23 10.40 -5.99
N SER A 159 3.29 9.14 -5.56
CA SER A 159 4.56 8.42 -5.35
C SER A 159 5.18 7.89 -6.64
N PHE A 160 4.47 7.96 -7.77
CA PHE A 160 5.02 7.52 -9.06
C PHE A 160 6.01 8.54 -9.61
N GLU A 161 7.16 8.04 -10.06
CA GLU A 161 8.12 8.85 -10.79
C GLU A 161 7.51 9.39 -12.08
N ARG A 162 7.88 10.64 -12.43
CA ARG A 162 7.43 11.23 -13.71
C ARG A 162 8.06 10.46 -14.87
N GLY A 163 7.21 9.87 -15.70
CA GLY A 163 7.67 9.08 -16.85
C GLY A 163 6.53 8.23 -17.41
N GLY A 164 6.87 7.33 -18.29
CA GLY A 164 5.97 6.32 -18.81
C GLY A 164 6.64 4.94 -18.72
N LYS A 165 5.89 3.95 -18.27
CA LYS A 165 6.35 2.55 -18.21
C LYS A 165 5.41 1.71 -19.07
N VAL A 166 5.98 0.92 -19.96
CA VAL A 166 5.26 -0.12 -20.70
C VAL A 166 5.81 -1.46 -20.26
N LYS A 167 4.95 -2.31 -19.73
CA LYS A 167 5.29 -3.66 -19.31
C LYS A 167 4.48 -4.65 -20.13
N GLN A 168 5.15 -5.68 -20.65
CA GLN A 168 4.49 -6.77 -21.34
C GLN A 168 4.88 -8.08 -20.68
N GLU A 169 3.88 -8.88 -20.35
CA GLU A 169 4.02 -10.15 -19.68
C GLU A 169 3.39 -11.23 -20.54
N ALA A 170 4.08 -12.35 -20.67
CA ALA A 170 3.59 -13.55 -21.38
C ALA A 170 3.74 -14.76 -20.47
N GLY A 171 2.79 -15.68 -20.54
CA GLY A 171 2.79 -16.86 -19.67
C GLY A 171 2.19 -18.09 -20.35
N SER A 172 2.10 -19.17 -19.60
CA SER A 172 1.47 -20.41 -20.01
C SER A 172 -0.03 -20.21 -20.25
N GLY A 173 -0.65 -21.08 -21.07
CA GLY A 173 -2.09 -21.01 -21.35
C GLY A 173 -2.50 -19.86 -22.25
N GLY A 174 -1.57 -19.24 -22.98
CA GLY A 174 -1.86 -18.10 -23.86
C GLY A 174 -2.00 -16.77 -23.14
N PHE A 175 -1.54 -16.69 -21.88
CA PHE A 175 -1.55 -15.44 -21.13
C PHE A 175 -0.70 -14.36 -21.79
N LEU A 176 -1.29 -13.20 -22.02
CA LEU A 176 -0.62 -11.99 -22.48
C LEU A 176 -1.22 -10.79 -21.76
N LYS A 177 -0.38 -10.01 -21.07
CA LYS A 177 -0.79 -8.78 -20.40
C LYS A 177 0.11 -7.64 -20.83
N THR A 178 -0.49 -6.50 -21.15
CA THR A 178 0.22 -5.25 -21.43
C THR A 178 -0.26 -4.20 -20.45
N THR A 179 0.66 -3.63 -19.69
CA THR A 179 0.39 -2.54 -18.74
C THR A 179 1.09 -1.28 -19.24
N MET A 180 0.39 -0.16 -19.24
CA MET A 180 0.92 1.16 -19.60
C MET A 180 0.61 2.13 -18.44
N ASN A 181 1.64 2.76 -17.91
CA ASN A 181 1.54 3.74 -16.83
C ASN A 181 2.22 5.04 -17.26
#